data_40c83829e67ba7b14e9d9c4f6ae354f8
#
_entry.id   40c83829e67ba7b14e9d9c4f6ae354f8
#
_cell.length_a   1.000
_cell.length_b   1.000
_cell.length_c   1.000
_cell.angle_alpha   90.00
_cell.angle_beta   90.00
_cell.angle_gamma   90.00
#
_symmetry.space_group_name_H-M   'P 1'
#
loop_
_entity.id
_entity.type
_entity.pdbx_description
1 polymer ?
#
loop_
_entity_poly.entity_id
_entity_poly.type
_entity_poly.pdbx_seq_one_letter_code
_entity_poly.pdbx_strand_id
1 'polypeptide(L)'
;MRESGGRAGLIKEISDEIRRNVGGAGYESDEEIRRLIEEYVFHSPRTQRMNFKDKISVVNGVFNSMRKELDLLQPYMEDPEINEIMVNGRDHIFVERKGELFRIDEAFPSDEALEEVIMRIAGKVHREINEMN
;
A
#
# COMPACT_ATOMS: atom_id res chain seq x y z
N MET A 1 -1.47 11.33 24.31
CA MET A 1 -2.13 10.06 24.03
C MET A 1 -3.17 10.15 22.91
N ARG A 2 -4.15 10.97 23.10
CA ARG A 2 -5.21 11.10 22.08
C ARG A 2 -4.71 11.73 20.79
N GLU A 3 -3.79 12.67 20.91
CA GLU A 3 -3.31 13.37 19.73
C GLU A 3 -2.51 12.47 18.81
N SER A 4 -1.66 11.61 19.37
CA SER A 4 -0.92 10.70 18.52
C SER A 4 -1.85 9.63 17.94
N GLY A 5 -2.82 9.15 18.74
CA GLY A 5 -3.83 8.25 18.24
C GLY A 5 -4.70 8.92 17.18
N GLY A 6 -5.02 10.21 17.38
CA GLY A 6 -5.80 10.97 16.43
C GLY A 6 -5.08 11.15 15.09
N ARG A 7 -3.79 11.43 15.14
CA ARG A 7 -3.01 11.60 13.92
C ARG A 7 -2.87 10.28 13.17
N ALA A 8 -2.57 9.21 13.89
CA ALA A 8 -2.47 7.88 13.28
C ALA A 8 -3.80 7.43 12.70
N GLY A 9 -4.89 7.71 13.41
CA GLY A 9 -6.22 7.40 12.92
C GLY A 9 -6.57 8.18 11.67
N LEU A 10 -6.21 9.45 11.64
CA LEU A 10 -6.45 10.30 10.47
C LEU A 10 -5.68 9.78 9.26
N ILE A 11 -4.42 9.42 9.44
CA ILE A 11 -3.60 8.88 8.36
C ILE A 11 -4.22 7.60 7.81
N LYS A 12 -4.68 6.73 8.69
CA LYS A 12 -5.32 5.48 8.27
C LYS A 12 -6.60 5.75 7.49
N GLU A 13 -7.44 6.64 7.99
CA GLU A 13 -8.69 6.97 7.33
C GLU A 13 -8.45 7.58 5.95
N ILE A 14 -7.50 8.48 5.84
CA ILE A 14 -7.18 9.10 4.55
C ILE A 14 -6.62 8.05 3.59
N SER A 15 -5.73 7.19 4.06
CA SER A 15 -5.19 6.12 3.22
C SER A 15 -6.30 5.22 2.68
N ASP A 16 -7.24 4.85 3.54
CA ASP A 16 -8.35 3.99 3.14
C ASP A 16 -9.27 4.69 2.15
N GLU A 17 -9.54 5.97 2.35
CA GLU A 17 -10.37 6.73 1.43
C GLU A 17 -9.73 6.87 0.06
N ILE A 18 -8.42 7.11 0.03
CA ILE A 18 -7.71 7.21 -1.24
C ILE A 18 -7.82 5.90 -2.00
N ARG A 19 -7.63 4.78 -1.32
CA ARG A 19 -7.75 3.46 -1.95
C ARG A 19 -9.13 3.21 -2.51
N ARG A 20 -10.16 3.56 -1.74
CA ARG A 20 -11.55 3.35 -2.19
C ARG A 20 -11.89 4.20 -3.41
N ASN A 21 -11.42 5.45 -3.41
CA ASN A 21 -11.78 6.39 -4.48
C ASN A 21 -10.98 6.17 -5.75
N VAL A 22 -9.74 5.75 -5.61
CA VAL A 22 -8.88 5.53 -6.78
C VAL A 22 -9.01 4.10 -7.30
N GLY A 23 -9.29 3.18 -6.41
CA GLY A 23 -9.68 1.81 -6.77
C GLY A 23 -8.77 1.09 -7.74
N GLY A 24 -7.59 0.69 -7.31
CA GLY A 24 -6.74 -0.14 -8.15
C GLY A 24 -6.29 0.52 -9.44
N ALA A 25 -6.37 1.83 -9.53
CA ALA A 25 -5.95 2.54 -10.74
C ALA A 25 -4.45 2.48 -10.97
N GLY A 26 -3.74 1.72 -10.17
CA GLY A 26 -2.37 1.39 -10.45
C GLY A 26 -1.43 2.57 -10.60
N TYR A 27 -1.11 3.23 -9.54
CA TYR A 27 -0.03 4.19 -9.59
C TYR A 27 1.26 3.42 -9.81
N GLU A 28 2.00 3.83 -10.79
CA GLU A 28 3.19 3.11 -11.19
C GLU A 28 4.45 3.63 -10.52
N SER A 29 4.42 4.85 -10.00
CA SER A 29 5.61 5.45 -9.39
C SER A 29 5.28 6.08 -8.05
N ASP A 30 6.32 6.26 -7.24
CA ASP A 30 6.20 6.95 -5.97
C ASP A 30 5.75 8.39 -6.18
N GLU A 31 6.20 9.01 -7.26
CA GLU A 31 5.81 10.38 -7.56
C GLU A 31 4.32 10.50 -7.82
N GLU A 32 3.75 9.55 -8.53
CA GLU A 32 2.33 9.54 -8.79
C GLU A 32 1.52 9.34 -7.52
N ILE A 33 1.97 8.41 -6.68
CA ILE A 33 1.32 8.17 -5.39
C ILE A 33 1.36 9.43 -4.54
N ARG A 34 2.53 10.05 -4.46
CA ARG A 34 2.69 11.26 -3.64
C ARG A 34 1.83 12.40 -4.16
N ARG A 35 1.79 12.59 -5.45
CA ARG A 35 0.98 13.65 -6.04
C ARG A 35 -0.50 13.45 -5.73
N LEU A 36 -0.97 12.23 -5.82
CA LEU A 36 -2.34 11.89 -5.51
C LEU A 36 -2.66 12.20 -4.05
N ILE A 37 -1.76 11.80 -3.15
CA ILE A 37 -1.93 12.05 -1.73
C ILE A 37 -1.95 13.56 -1.44
N GLU A 38 -1.02 14.31 -2.03
CA GLU A 38 -0.97 15.75 -1.86
C GLU A 38 -2.28 16.40 -2.29
N GLU A 39 -2.76 16.01 -3.45
CA GLU A 39 -4.00 16.56 -3.97
C GLU A 39 -5.16 16.27 -3.03
N TYR A 40 -5.24 15.04 -2.56
CA TYR A 40 -6.30 14.64 -1.64
C TYR A 40 -6.22 15.39 -0.32
N VAL A 41 -5.03 15.45 0.29
CA VAL A 41 -4.86 16.06 1.61
C VAL A 41 -5.13 17.58 1.54
N PHE A 42 -4.66 18.24 0.50
CA PHE A 42 -4.82 19.69 0.41
C PHE A 42 -6.24 20.11 0.08
N HIS A 43 -7.07 19.22 -0.41
CA HIS A 43 -8.46 19.52 -0.72
C HIS A 43 -9.46 18.84 0.23
N SER A 44 -8.97 18.12 1.21
CA SER A 44 -9.86 17.37 2.12
C SER A 44 -10.43 18.26 3.21
N PRO A 45 -11.74 18.13 3.49
CA PRO A 45 -12.32 18.81 4.64
C PRO A 45 -11.69 18.40 5.96
N ARG A 46 -11.15 17.18 6.03
CA ARG A 46 -10.55 16.66 7.26
C ARG A 46 -9.31 17.42 7.67
N THR A 47 -8.60 18.01 6.71
CA THR A 47 -7.34 18.72 6.95
C THR A 47 -7.46 20.22 6.73
N GLN A 48 -8.67 20.69 6.50
CA GLN A 48 -8.91 22.07 6.12
C GLN A 48 -8.35 23.09 7.13
N ARG A 49 -8.41 22.74 8.40
CA ARG A 49 -7.95 23.65 9.46
C ARG A 49 -6.47 23.54 9.79
N MET A 50 -5.78 22.62 9.17
CA MET A 50 -4.37 22.42 9.40
C MET A 50 -3.54 23.45 8.65
N ASN A 51 -2.42 23.87 9.25
CA ASN A 51 -1.49 24.72 8.53
C ASN A 51 -0.70 23.89 7.51
N PHE A 52 0.08 24.57 6.70
CA PHE A 52 0.83 23.91 5.63
C PHE A 52 1.76 22.82 6.16
N LYS A 53 2.48 23.13 7.24
CA LYS A 53 3.43 22.19 7.83
C LYS A 53 2.73 20.91 8.28
N ASP A 54 1.59 21.04 8.91
CA ASP A 54 0.84 19.89 9.38
C ASP A 54 0.26 19.08 8.23
N LYS A 55 -0.18 19.75 7.18
CA LYS A 55 -0.67 19.05 5.98
C LYS A 55 0.45 18.24 5.34
N ILE A 56 1.64 18.79 5.25
CA ILE A 56 2.79 18.06 4.71
C ILE A 56 3.12 16.85 5.59
N SER A 57 3.03 17.00 6.90
CA SER A 57 3.25 15.89 7.81
C SER A 57 2.24 14.77 7.57
N VAL A 58 0.99 15.12 7.33
CA VAL A 58 -0.04 14.11 7.00
C VAL A 58 0.28 13.45 5.66
N VAL A 59 0.67 14.23 4.66
CA VAL A 59 1.05 13.67 3.36
C VAL A 59 2.17 12.64 3.53
N ASN A 60 3.21 13.00 4.28
CA ASN A 60 4.32 12.08 4.50
C ASN A 60 3.88 10.82 5.24
N GLY A 61 3.02 10.98 6.23
CA GLY A 61 2.50 9.84 6.97
C GLY A 61 1.69 8.89 6.11
N VAL A 62 0.82 9.45 5.27
CA VAL A 62 0.01 8.65 4.36
C VAL A 62 0.89 7.96 3.32
N PHE A 63 1.85 8.70 2.76
CA PHE A 63 2.77 8.13 1.77
C PHE A 63 3.54 6.95 2.35
N ASN A 64 4.13 7.13 3.54
CA ASN A 64 4.90 6.07 4.17
C ASN A 64 4.04 4.86 4.51
N SER A 65 2.82 5.10 4.96
CA SER A 65 1.89 4.02 5.28
C SER A 65 1.52 3.22 4.04
N MET A 66 1.16 3.91 2.96
CA MET A 66 0.78 3.24 1.72
C MET A 66 1.97 2.51 1.10
N ARG A 67 3.16 3.13 1.16
CA ARG A 67 4.36 2.51 0.63
C ARG A 67 4.71 1.23 1.38
N LYS A 68 4.60 1.27 2.70
CA LYS A 68 4.87 0.10 3.52
C LYS A 68 3.95 -1.06 3.14
N GLU A 69 2.68 -0.76 2.90
CA GLU A 69 1.71 -1.78 2.49
C GLU A 69 2.03 -2.35 1.11
N LEU A 70 2.39 -1.48 0.17
CA LEU A 70 2.73 -1.91 -1.17
C LEU A 70 3.96 -2.81 -1.18
N ASP A 71 4.89 -2.56 -0.26
CA ASP A 71 6.13 -3.31 -0.18
C ASP A 71 6.06 -4.53 0.74
N LEU A 72 4.88 -4.83 1.28
CA LEU A 72 4.74 -5.90 2.27
C LEU A 72 5.25 -7.25 1.76
N LEU A 73 4.97 -7.57 0.52
CA LEU A 73 5.38 -8.85 -0.08
C LEU A 73 6.75 -8.78 -0.76
N GLN A 74 7.33 -7.60 -0.87
CA GLN A 74 8.57 -7.42 -1.62
C GLN A 74 9.72 -8.31 -1.11
N PRO A 75 9.99 -8.40 0.19
CA PRO A 75 11.08 -9.26 0.66
C PRO A 75 10.90 -10.71 0.24
N TYR A 76 9.68 -11.19 0.20
CA TYR A 76 9.41 -12.57 -0.18
C TYR A 76 9.54 -12.77 -1.68
N MET A 77 9.19 -11.77 -2.46
CA MET A 77 9.33 -11.82 -3.91
C MET A 77 10.79 -11.80 -4.34
N GLU A 78 11.64 -11.18 -3.55
CA GLU A 78 13.07 -11.09 -3.86
C GLU A 78 13.90 -12.25 -3.32
N ASP A 79 13.32 -13.08 -2.47
CA ASP A 79 14.02 -14.20 -1.85
C ASP A 79 14.09 -15.37 -2.85
N PRO A 80 15.30 -15.76 -3.28
CA PRO A 80 15.44 -16.82 -4.27
C PRO A 80 15.04 -18.19 -3.76
N GLU A 81 14.92 -18.38 -2.44
CA GLU A 81 14.50 -19.65 -1.87
C GLU A 81 12.99 -19.81 -1.84
N ILE A 82 12.25 -18.74 -2.07
CA ILE A 82 10.80 -18.81 -2.08
C ILE A 82 10.33 -19.09 -3.49
N ASN A 83 9.60 -20.20 -3.64
CA ASN A 83 9.09 -20.65 -4.93
C ASN A 83 7.74 -20.06 -5.23
N GLU A 84 6.93 -19.82 -4.21
CA GLU A 84 5.56 -19.42 -4.41
C GLU A 84 5.06 -18.62 -3.23
N ILE A 85 4.23 -17.62 -3.53
CA ILE A 85 3.53 -16.82 -2.52
C ILE A 85 2.05 -17.00 -2.77
N MET A 86 1.32 -17.49 -1.76
CA MET A 86 -0.10 -17.71 -1.86
C MET A 86 -0.84 -16.77 -0.94
N VAL A 87 -1.78 -16.01 -1.50
CA VAL A 87 -2.55 -15.04 -0.75
C VAL A 87 -4.01 -15.45 -0.79
N ASN A 88 -4.52 -15.93 0.35
CA ASN A 88 -5.90 -16.37 0.47
C ASN A 88 -6.78 -15.38 1.21
N GLY A 89 -6.32 -14.16 1.33
CA GLY A 89 -7.00 -13.10 2.04
C GLY A 89 -5.97 -12.16 2.62
N ARG A 90 -6.44 -11.04 3.17
CA ARG A 90 -5.53 -10.00 3.65
C ARG A 90 -4.64 -10.47 4.80
N ASP A 91 -5.06 -11.48 5.55
CA ASP A 91 -4.30 -12.00 6.69
C ASP A 91 -4.01 -13.48 6.58
N HIS A 92 -4.17 -14.07 5.41
CA HIS A 92 -3.86 -15.48 5.16
C HIS A 92 -2.87 -15.56 4.01
N ILE A 93 -1.62 -15.29 4.33
CA ILE A 93 -0.54 -15.25 3.35
C ILE A 93 0.46 -16.36 3.68
N PHE A 94 0.76 -17.18 2.69
CA PHE A 94 1.67 -18.31 2.84
C PHE A 94 2.79 -18.21 1.81
N VAL A 95 3.96 -18.67 2.19
CA VAL A 95 5.09 -18.78 1.26
C VAL A 95 5.59 -20.20 1.25
N GLU A 96 6.01 -20.67 0.09
CA GLU A 96 6.64 -21.98 -0.03
C GLU A 96 8.14 -21.78 -0.16
N ARG A 97 8.87 -22.39 0.78
CA ARG A 97 10.32 -22.32 0.79
C ARG A 97 10.85 -23.74 0.87
N LYS A 98 11.62 -24.15 -0.13
CA LYS A 98 12.23 -25.48 -0.18
C LYS A 98 11.22 -26.60 0.05
N GLY A 99 10.06 -26.46 -0.55
CA GLY A 99 9.02 -27.46 -0.47
C GLY A 99 8.15 -27.42 0.77
N GLU A 100 8.42 -26.52 1.70
CA GLU A 100 7.62 -26.38 2.90
C GLU A 100 6.81 -25.10 2.87
N LEU A 101 5.61 -25.17 3.40
CA LEU A 101 4.67 -24.08 3.41
C LEU A 101 4.70 -23.36 4.76
N PHE A 102 4.90 -22.06 4.75
CA PHE A 102 4.95 -21.26 5.97
C PHE A 102 3.93 -20.14 5.87
N ARG A 103 3.21 -19.92 6.95
CA ARG A 103 2.33 -18.77 7.05
C ARG A 103 3.15 -17.59 7.56
N ILE A 104 3.03 -16.43 6.90
CA ILE A 104 3.72 -15.24 7.38
C ILE A 104 2.80 -14.48 8.33
N ASP A 105 3.41 -13.75 9.26
CA ASP A 105 2.66 -13.02 10.28
C ASP A 105 2.13 -11.68 9.78
N GLU A 106 2.67 -11.17 8.70
CA GLU A 106 2.23 -9.92 8.14
C GLU A 106 0.81 -10.05 7.57
N ALA A 107 0.09 -8.96 7.61
CA ALA A 107 -1.25 -8.89 7.06
C ALA A 107 -1.47 -7.52 6.45
N PHE A 108 -2.30 -7.46 5.41
CA PHE A 108 -2.71 -6.18 4.85
C PHE A 108 -3.78 -5.58 5.75
N PRO A 109 -3.80 -4.25 5.90
CA PRO A 109 -4.76 -3.61 6.81
C PRO A 109 -6.21 -3.66 6.31
N SER A 110 -6.41 -3.92 5.02
CA SER A 110 -7.74 -3.98 4.44
C SER A 110 -7.73 -4.80 3.16
N ASP A 111 -8.91 -5.19 2.72
CA ASP A 111 -9.05 -5.89 1.43
C ASP A 111 -8.66 -4.97 0.27
N GLU A 112 -8.95 -3.68 0.40
CA GLU A 112 -8.58 -2.71 -0.61
C GLU A 112 -7.07 -2.59 -0.76
N ALA A 113 -6.34 -2.62 0.34
CA ALA A 113 -4.88 -2.60 0.29
C ALA A 113 -4.32 -3.83 -0.40
N LEU A 114 -4.91 -4.99 -0.12
CA LEU A 114 -4.52 -6.23 -0.77
C LEU A 114 -4.76 -6.16 -2.28
N GLU A 115 -5.95 -5.71 -2.68
CA GLU A 115 -6.28 -5.61 -4.10
C GLU A 115 -5.31 -4.69 -4.84
N GLU A 116 -4.96 -3.58 -4.22
CA GLU A 116 -4.04 -2.62 -4.80
C GLU A 116 -2.67 -3.24 -5.06
N VAL A 117 -2.17 -4.00 -4.09
CA VAL A 117 -0.88 -4.68 -4.23
C VAL A 117 -0.94 -5.72 -5.33
N ILE A 118 -2.02 -6.50 -5.39
CA ILE A 118 -2.19 -7.51 -6.42
C ILE A 118 -2.20 -6.87 -7.81
N MET A 119 -2.93 -5.78 -7.96
CA MET A 119 -3.00 -5.08 -9.24
C MET A 119 -1.65 -4.51 -9.66
N ARG A 120 -0.89 -4.00 -8.70
CA ARG A 120 0.44 -3.48 -8.99
C ARG A 120 1.38 -4.58 -9.46
N ILE A 121 1.35 -5.73 -8.80
CA ILE A 121 2.17 -6.88 -9.20
C ILE A 121 1.76 -7.38 -10.57
N ALA A 122 0.46 -7.52 -10.80
CA ALA A 122 -0.06 -7.97 -12.09
C ALA A 122 0.35 -7.02 -13.22
N GLY A 123 0.32 -5.73 -12.96
CA GLY A 123 0.74 -4.74 -13.94
C GLY A 123 2.20 -4.87 -14.31
N LYS A 124 3.05 -5.11 -13.33
CA LYS A 124 4.48 -5.33 -13.58
C LYS A 124 4.71 -6.58 -14.44
N VAL A 125 4.07 -7.66 -14.07
CA VAL A 125 4.21 -8.92 -14.82
C VAL A 125 3.74 -8.74 -16.25
N HIS A 126 2.62 -8.08 -16.43
CA HIS A 126 2.07 -7.84 -17.76
C HIS A 126 3.05 -7.03 -18.63
N ARG A 127 3.65 -5.99 -18.06
CA ARG A 127 4.61 -5.19 -18.80
C ARG A 127 5.85 -5.98 -19.18
N GLU A 128 6.34 -6.80 -18.27
CA GLU A 128 7.50 -7.65 -18.56
C GLU A 128 7.23 -8.60 -19.70
N ILE A 129 6.04 -9.19 -19.70
CA ILE A 129 5.64 -10.10 -20.79
C ILE A 129 5.58 -9.34 -22.10
N ASN A 130 5.02 -8.14 -22.11
CA ASN A 130 4.92 -7.34 -23.31
C ASN A 130 6.29 -6.93 -23.86
N GLU A 131 7.21 -6.62 -22.98
CA GLU A 131 8.56 -6.24 -23.38
C GLU A 131 9.32 -7.41 -24.01
N MET A 132 9.02 -8.61 -23.61
CA MET A 132 9.66 -9.78 -24.16
C MET A 132 9.17 -10.11 -25.57
N ASN A 133 8.03 -9.63 -25.93
CA ASN A 133 7.45 -9.85 -27.24
C ASN A 133 7.79 -8.71 -28.20
#